data_51b4b2b1f84c97e38af116714be71036
#
_entry.id   51b4b2b1f84c97e38af116714be71036
#
_cell.length_a   1.000
_cell.length_b   1.000
_cell.length_c   1.000
_cell.angle_alpha   90.00
_cell.angle_beta   90.00
_cell.angle_gamma   90.00
#
_symmetry.space_group_name_H-M   'P 1'
#
loop_
_entity.id
_entity.type
_entity.pdbx_description
1 polymer ?
#
loop_
_entity_poly.entity_id
_entity_poly.type
_entity_poly.pdbx_seq_one_letter_code
_entity_poly.pdbx_strand_id
1 'polypeptide(L)'
;KLKVLNENARVPKYATDGSAAFDLVSTHGVNITPNEAKVVGTGLAFEVPEGHVMLVFSRSGHGFNNGLRLANCVGVIDSDYRGEVKAKVHNDSNTTYQVKAGERIAQAMIVPISLVKFMVVDELSSTERGEGGGGSTGKMVEDRILANLGGDFEHIKPQGDKVYAK
;
A
#
# COMPACT_ATOMS: atom_id res chain seq x y z
N LYS A 1 3.34 -0.21 -21.50
CA LYS A 1 4.36 -1.14 -22.02
C LYS A 1 5.30 -1.57 -20.90
N LEU A 2 6.05 -2.66 -21.12
CA LEU A 2 7.00 -3.20 -20.13
C LEU A 2 8.30 -3.58 -20.86
N LYS A 3 9.43 -3.28 -20.21
CA LYS A 3 10.77 -3.69 -20.69
C LYS A 3 11.38 -4.64 -19.66
N VAL A 4 11.85 -5.78 -20.13
CA VAL A 4 12.64 -6.74 -19.36
C VAL A 4 14.10 -6.31 -19.39
N LEU A 5 14.72 -6.13 -18.23
CA LEU A 5 16.09 -5.65 -18.04
C LEU A 5 17.05 -6.75 -17.59
N ASN A 6 16.51 -7.90 -17.15
CA ASN A 6 17.29 -8.99 -16.57
C ASN A 6 16.65 -10.33 -16.98
N GLU A 7 17.47 -11.33 -17.30
CA GLU A 7 17.02 -12.67 -17.71
C GLU A 7 16.19 -13.41 -16.64
N ASN A 8 16.43 -13.08 -15.36
CA ASN A 8 15.66 -13.63 -14.22
C ASN A 8 14.37 -12.88 -13.94
N ALA A 9 14.09 -11.77 -14.63
CA ALA A 9 12.86 -11.03 -14.48
C ALA A 9 11.64 -11.86 -14.91
N ARG A 10 10.52 -11.64 -14.25
CA ARG A 10 9.25 -12.30 -14.58
C ARG A 10 8.22 -11.26 -14.96
N VAL A 11 7.66 -11.39 -16.16
CA VAL A 11 6.54 -10.55 -16.60
C VAL A 11 5.37 -10.78 -15.65
N PRO A 12 4.82 -9.71 -15.03
CA PRO A 12 3.76 -9.85 -14.04
C PRO A 12 2.49 -10.42 -14.65
N LYS A 13 1.74 -11.15 -13.82
CA LYS A 13 0.41 -11.64 -14.15
C LYS A 13 -0.51 -11.38 -12.96
N TYR A 14 -1.77 -11.10 -13.23
CA TYR A 14 -2.81 -11.13 -12.20
C TYR A 14 -3.01 -12.58 -11.74
N ALA A 15 -3.12 -12.79 -10.44
CA ALA A 15 -3.27 -14.14 -9.89
C ALA A 15 -4.63 -14.74 -10.22
N THR A 16 -5.67 -13.93 -10.27
CA THR A 16 -7.05 -14.27 -10.65
C THR A 16 -7.66 -13.12 -11.44
N ASP A 17 -8.78 -13.36 -12.12
CA ASP A 17 -9.51 -12.34 -12.88
C ASP A 17 -10.02 -11.18 -11.99
N GLY A 18 -10.25 -11.42 -10.70
CA GLY A 18 -10.66 -10.43 -9.72
C GLY A 18 -9.51 -9.75 -8.98
N SER A 19 -8.25 -10.07 -9.28
CA SER A 19 -7.09 -9.44 -8.61
C SER A 19 -6.99 -7.97 -8.96
N ALA A 20 -6.93 -7.08 -7.95
CA ALA A 20 -6.72 -5.65 -8.14
C ALA A 20 -5.25 -5.28 -8.44
N ALA A 21 -4.31 -6.12 -7.99
CA ALA A 21 -2.87 -5.92 -8.13
C ALA A 21 -2.20 -7.13 -8.77
N PHE A 22 -1.07 -6.90 -9.42
CA PHE A 22 -0.17 -7.92 -9.93
C PHE A 22 1.09 -8.00 -9.07
N ASP A 23 1.66 -9.20 -8.94
CA ASP A 23 2.87 -9.40 -8.14
C ASP A 23 4.14 -8.94 -8.86
N LEU A 24 5.08 -8.38 -8.09
CA LEU A 24 6.45 -8.10 -8.49
C LEU A 24 7.38 -9.12 -7.84
N VAL A 25 8.27 -9.67 -8.65
CA VAL A 25 9.10 -10.83 -8.32
C VAL A 25 10.57 -10.42 -8.22
N SER A 26 11.29 -10.95 -7.22
CA SER A 26 12.74 -10.76 -7.07
C SER A 26 13.51 -11.49 -8.17
N THR A 27 14.52 -10.82 -8.75
CA THR A 27 15.45 -11.42 -9.71
C THR A 27 16.61 -12.17 -9.05
N HIS A 28 16.84 -11.98 -7.75
CA HIS A 28 17.97 -12.57 -7.02
C HIS A 28 17.63 -12.84 -5.56
N GLY A 29 18.40 -13.65 -4.90
CA GLY A 29 18.29 -13.88 -3.48
C GLY A 29 18.98 -12.78 -2.67
N VAL A 30 18.42 -12.42 -1.50
CA VAL A 30 19.02 -11.48 -0.56
C VAL A 30 18.61 -11.80 0.87
N ASN A 31 19.56 -11.75 1.81
CA ASN A 31 19.27 -11.87 3.24
C ASN A 31 19.00 -10.49 3.82
N ILE A 32 17.92 -10.36 4.58
CA ILE A 32 17.52 -9.14 5.28
C ILE A 32 17.52 -9.47 6.78
N THR A 33 18.49 -8.94 7.51
CA THR A 33 18.57 -9.13 8.96
C THR A 33 17.52 -8.32 9.71
N PRO A 34 17.24 -8.61 10.99
CA PRO A 34 16.30 -7.83 11.79
C PRO A 34 16.61 -6.33 11.74
N ASN A 35 15.55 -5.51 11.59
CA ASN A 35 15.63 -4.04 11.48
C ASN A 35 16.44 -3.50 10.28
N GLU A 36 16.79 -4.35 9.35
CA GLU A 36 17.49 -3.96 8.11
C GLU A 36 16.49 -3.73 6.97
N ALA A 37 16.85 -2.85 6.02
CA ALA A 37 16.15 -2.68 4.77
C ALA A 37 17.09 -2.91 3.59
N LYS A 38 16.70 -3.76 2.66
CA LYS A 38 17.44 -4.06 1.42
C LYS A 38 16.63 -3.70 0.19
N VAL A 39 17.35 -3.25 -0.83
CA VAL A 39 16.76 -3.04 -2.15
C VAL A 39 16.77 -4.37 -2.92
N VAL A 40 15.60 -4.75 -3.41
CA VAL A 40 15.38 -5.97 -4.19
C VAL A 40 14.95 -5.57 -5.60
N GLY A 41 15.69 -5.98 -6.61
CA GLY A 41 15.41 -5.70 -7.99
C GLY A 41 14.34 -6.63 -8.58
N THR A 42 13.51 -6.08 -9.46
CA THR A 42 12.51 -6.86 -10.22
C THR A 42 12.96 -7.16 -11.65
N GLY A 43 14.00 -6.44 -12.13
CA GLY A 43 14.46 -6.52 -13.51
C GLY A 43 13.46 -5.97 -14.53
N LEU A 44 12.51 -5.16 -14.10
CA LEU A 44 11.43 -4.63 -14.95
C LEU A 44 11.40 -3.11 -14.94
N ALA A 45 11.21 -2.53 -16.11
CA ALA A 45 10.87 -1.11 -16.27
C ALA A 45 9.52 -0.99 -16.98
N PHE A 46 8.74 0.00 -16.56
CA PHE A 46 7.38 0.19 -17.05
C PHE A 46 7.22 1.52 -17.76
N GLU A 47 6.41 1.54 -18.78
CA GLU A 47 5.84 2.74 -19.38
C GLU A 47 4.40 2.82 -18.89
N VAL A 48 4.19 3.52 -17.74
CA VAL A 48 2.88 3.76 -17.18
C VAL A 48 2.14 4.72 -18.12
N PRO A 49 0.84 4.50 -18.43
CA PRO A 49 0.08 5.41 -19.27
C PRO A 49 0.02 6.83 -18.68
N GLU A 50 -0.01 7.83 -19.53
CA GLU A 50 -0.25 9.22 -19.11
C GLU A 50 -1.59 9.33 -18.35
N GLY A 51 -1.65 10.20 -17.35
CA GLY A 51 -2.83 10.32 -16.47
C GLY A 51 -2.99 9.16 -15.47
N HIS A 52 -1.98 8.29 -15.35
CA HIS A 52 -1.97 7.18 -14.37
C HIS A 52 -0.68 7.19 -13.56
N VAL A 53 -0.73 6.54 -12.42
CA VAL A 53 0.41 6.23 -11.57
C VAL A 53 0.45 4.72 -11.31
N MET A 54 1.63 4.14 -11.21
CA MET A 54 1.80 2.79 -10.70
C MET A 54 2.15 2.86 -9.21
N LEU A 55 1.30 2.29 -8.37
CA LEU A 55 1.51 2.20 -6.94
C LEU A 55 2.02 0.82 -6.57
N VAL A 56 3.08 0.78 -5.75
CA VAL A 56 3.72 -0.45 -5.29
C VAL A 56 3.51 -0.60 -3.80
N PHE A 57 3.02 -1.76 -3.38
CA PHE A 57 2.62 -2.07 -2.01
C PHE A 57 3.33 -3.31 -1.48
N SER A 58 3.39 -3.43 -0.16
CA SER A 58 3.72 -4.68 0.52
C SER A 58 2.70 -5.75 0.19
N ARG A 59 3.10 -7.01 0.27
CA ARG A 59 2.18 -8.15 0.19
C ARG A 59 1.74 -8.56 1.59
N SER A 60 0.44 -8.85 1.74
CA SER A 60 -0.15 -9.25 3.02
C SER A 60 0.54 -10.48 3.62
N GLY A 61 0.83 -11.49 2.80
CA GLY A 61 1.53 -12.69 3.27
C GLY A 61 2.90 -12.42 3.87
N HIS A 62 3.65 -11.47 3.33
CA HIS A 62 4.92 -11.04 3.92
C HIS A 62 4.73 -10.25 5.21
N GLY A 63 3.77 -9.32 5.24
CA GLY A 63 3.48 -8.54 6.44
C GLY A 63 3.01 -9.39 7.60
N PHE A 64 2.01 -10.23 7.39
CA PHE A 64 1.42 -11.05 8.46
C PHE A 64 2.32 -12.20 8.92
N ASN A 65 2.99 -12.90 7.99
CA ASN A 65 3.69 -14.12 8.35
C ASN A 65 5.19 -13.92 8.61
N ASN A 66 5.80 -12.91 7.99
CA ASN A 66 7.26 -12.74 7.98
C ASN A 66 7.73 -11.41 8.57
N GLY A 67 6.83 -10.49 8.91
CA GLY A 67 7.18 -9.16 9.39
C GLY A 67 7.92 -8.32 8.34
N LEU A 68 7.64 -8.52 7.06
CA LEU A 68 8.27 -7.75 5.98
C LEU A 68 7.33 -6.72 5.40
N ARG A 69 7.83 -5.53 5.18
CA ARG A 69 7.10 -4.44 4.51
C ARG A 69 7.99 -3.64 3.57
N LEU A 70 7.39 -2.82 2.73
CA LEU A 70 8.15 -1.80 2.02
C LEU A 70 8.65 -0.73 3.00
N ALA A 71 9.90 -0.32 2.87
CA ALA A 71 10.51 0.69 3.74
C ALA A 71 9.89 2.08 3.55
N ASN A 72 9.38 2.37 2.36
CA ASN A 72 8.70 3.63 2.00
C ASN A 72 7.16 3.55 2.05
N CYS A 73 6.59 2.51 2.68
CA CYS A 73 5.16 2.22 2.76
C CYS A 73 4.50 1.99 1.39
N VAL A 74 4.54 2.98 0.50
CA VAL A 74 4.03 2.89 -0.88
C VAL A 74 5.08 3.44 -1.84
N GLY A 75 5.37 2.69 -2.90
CA GLY A 75 6.15 3.19 -4.03
C GLY A 75 5.23 3.93 -5.00
N VAL A 76 5.63 5.14 -5.40
CA VAL A 76 4.92 5.94 -6.41
C VAL A 76 5.79 5.98 -7.64
N ILE A 77 5.32 5.40 -8.74
CA ILE A 77 6.05 5.31 -10.02
C ILE A 77 5.32 6.17 -11.04
N ASP A 78 5.96 7.24 -11.42
CA ASP A 78 5.44 8.24 -12.33
C ASP A 78 5.33 7.72 -13.78
N SER A 79 4.47 8.34 -14.58
CA SER A 79 4.26 7.95 -15.98
C SER A 79 5.48 8.18 -16.87
N ASP A 80 6.38 9.08 -16.50
CA ASP A 80 7.63 9.39 -17.20
C ASP A 80 8.87 8.65 -16.66
N TYR A 81 8.75 7.87 -15.58
CA TYR A 81 9.83 7.05 -15.07
C TYR A 81 10.11 5.86 -16.00
N ARG A 82 11.39 5.67 -16.37
CA ARG A 82 11.85 4.60 -17.27
C ARG A 82 12.90 3.69 -16.64
N GLY A 83 13.21 3.91 -15.38
CA GLY A 83 14.16 3.07 -14.64
C GLY A 83 13.55 1.75 -14.16
N GLU A 84 14.39 0.89 -13.63
CA GLU A 84 13.96 -0.35 -12.98
C GLU A 84 13.09 -0.07 -11.76
N VAL A 85 11.93 -0.73 -11.69
CA VAL A 85 11.11 -0.74 -10.47
C VAL A 85 11.72 -1.69 -9.46
N LYS A 86 12.08 -1.16 -8.29
CA LYS A 86 12.72 -1.90 -7.19
C LYS A 86 11.87 -1.80 -5.94
N ALA A 87 11.91 -2.83 -5.11
CA ALA A 87 11.30 -2.84 -3.80
C ALA A 87 12.37 -2.68 -2.72
N LYS A 88 12.29 -1.66 -1.86
CA LYS A 88 13.11 -1.60 -0.64
C LYS A 88 12.33 -2.26 0.48
N VAL A 89 12.71 -3.50 0.81
CA VAL A 89 12.03 -4.33 1.81
C VAL A 89 12.71 -4.18 3.15
N HIS A 90 11.93 -3.89 4.19
CA HIS A 90 12.36 -3.80 5.59
C HIS A 90 11.88 -5.03 6.35
N ASN A 91 12.74 -5.55 7.23
CA ASN A 91 12.45 -6.67 8.10
C ASN A 91 12.17 -6.17 9.52
N ASP A 92 10.91 -6.16 9.94
CA ASP A 92 10.47 -5.80 11.29
C ASP A 92 10.48 -7.00 12.26
N SER A 93 10.82 -8.21 11.77
CA SER A 93 10.90 -9.41 12.60
C SER A 93 12.23 -9.48 13.36
N ASN A 94 12.34 -10.44 14.28
CA ASN A 94 13.56 -10.71 15.06
C ASN A 94 14.45 -11.79 14.45
N THR A 95 14.17 -12.27 13.24
CA THR A 95 14.93 -13.30 12.53
C THR A 95 15.33 -12.82 11.14
N THR A 96 16.48 -13.30 10.65
CA THR A 96 16.89 -13.01 9.27
C THR A 96 15.95 -13.67 8.29
N TYR A 97 15.41 -12.87 7.35
CA TYR A 97 14.60 -13.37 6.25
C TYR A 97 15.44 -13.52 4.98
N GLN A 98 15.36 -14.68 4.34
CA GLN A 98 16.01 -14.94 3.07
C GLN A 98 15.01 -14.81 1.93
N VAL A 99 15.06 -13.70 1.21
CA VAL A 99 14.35 -13.55 -0.08
C VAL A 99 15.03 -14.47 -1.08
N LYS A 100 14.24 -15.25 -1.81
CA LYS A 100 14.72 -16.14 -2.88
C LYS A 100 14.54 -15.50 -4.25
N ALA A 101 15.40 -15.82 -5.20
CA ALA A 101 15.14 -15.51 -6.61
C ALA A 101 13.81 -16.15 -7.04
N GLY A 102 12.98 -15.39 -7.75
CA GLY A 102 11.65 -15.84 -8.13
C GLY A 102 10.55 -15.64 -7.08
N GLU A 103 10.88 -15.12 -5.91
CA GLU A 103 9.92 -14.85 -4.84
C GLU A 103 9.12 -13.56 -5.12
N ARG A 104 7.82 -13.60 -4.87
CA ARG A 104 6.92 -12.42 -4.98
C ARG A 104 7.13 -11.52 -3.77
N ILE A 105 7.80 -10.38 -3.96
CA ILE A 105 8.26 -9.48 -2.89
C ILE A 105 7.39 -8.25 -2.65
N ALA A 106 6.65 -7.85 -3.66
CA ALA A 106 5.75 -6.70 -3.63
C ALA A 106 4.57 -6.95 -4.57
N GLN A 107 3.59 -6.08 -4.55
CA GLN A 107 2.48 -6.07 -5.51
C GLN A 107 2.26 -4.66 -6.01
N ALA A 108 1.75 -4.51 -7.23
CA ALA A 108 1.52 -3.21 -7.83
C ALA A 108 0.18 -3.14 -8.55
N MET A 109 -0.36 -1.92 -8.63
CA MET A 109 -1.53 -1.59 -9.44
C MET A 109 -1.29 -0.30 -10.20
N ILE A 110 -1.98 -0.12 -11.31
CA ILE A 110 -1.96 1.12 -12.09
C ILE A 110 -3.33 1.76 -11.94
N VAL A 111 -3.36 3.00 -11.45
CA VAL A 111 -4.59 3.72 -11.17
C VAL A 111 -4.59 5.09 -11.86
N PRO A 112 -5.75 5.59 -12.30
CA PRO A 112 -5.85 6.95 -12.84
C PRO A 112 -5.60 7.99 -11.75
N ILE A 113 -5.02 9.13 -12.14
CA ILE A 113 -4.78 10.27 -11.25
C ILE A 113 -5.37 11.55 -11.84
N SER A 114 -5.73 12.48 -10.96
CA SER A 114 -6.07 13.84 -11.35
C SER A 114 -4.87 14.74 -11.12
N LEU A 115 -4.39 15.36 -12.19
CA LEU A 115 -3.38 16.42 -12.10
C LEU A 115 -4.06 17.74 -11.83
N VAL A 116 -3.67 18.42 -10.77
CA VAL A 116 -4.24 19.70 -10.35
C VAL A 116 -3.24 20.85 -10.54
N LYS A 117 -3.77 22.06 -10.79
CA LYS A 117 -3.00 23.29 -10.72
C LYS A 117 -3.25 23.93 -9.36
N PHE A 118 -2.18 24.21 -8.64
CA PHE A 118 -2.27 24.89 -7.36
C PHE A 118 -2.44 26.39 -7.57
N MET A 119 -3.40 26.99 -6.87
CA MET A 119 -3.59 28.43 -6.78
C MET A 119 -3.40 28.85 -5.33
N VAL A 120 -2.44 29.74 -5.09
CA VAL A 120 -2.20 30.30 -3.75
C VAL A 120 -3.30 31.32 -3.47
N VAL A 121 -3.96 31.18 -2.33
CA VAL A 121 -5.02 32.08 -1.83
C VAL A 121 -4.74 32.40 -0.37
N ASP A 122 -5.26 33.51 0.11
CA ASP A 122 -5.10 33.93 1.52
C ASP A 122 -6.00 33.11 2.44
N GLU A 123 -7.15 32.66 1.96
CA GLU A 123 -8.12 31.89 2.74
C GLU A 123 -8.70 30.74 1.91
N LEU A 124 -8.96 29.60 2.57
CA LEU A 124 -9.72 28.47 2.01
C LEU A 124 -11.19 28.61 2.37
N SER A 125 -12.06 27.94 1.58
CA SER A 125 -13.48 27.86 1.88
C SER A 125 -13.72 27.17 3.24
N SER A 126 -14.71 27.68 3.99
CA SER A 126 -15.13 27.07 5.25
C SER A 126 -15.83 25.71 5.04
N THR A 127 -15.66 24.79 5.98
CA THR A 127 -16.35 23.51 6.02
C THR A 127 -16.80 23.20 7.45
N GLU A 128 -17.77 22.32 7.64
CA GLU A 128 -18.20 21.86 8.96
C GLU A 128 -17.04 21.26 9.78
N ARG A 129 -16.11 20.57 9.13
CA ARG A 129 -14.94 19.99 9.77
C ARG A 129 -13.88 21.03 10.13
N GLY A 130 -13.74 22.12 9.34
CA GLY A 130 -12.71 23.15 9.49
C GLY A 130 -11.32 22.53 9.59
N GLU A 131 -10.54 22.94 10.58
CA GLU A 131 -9.18 22.47 10.86
C GLU A 131 -9.14 21.17 11.69
N GLY A 132 -10.27 20.56 11.97
CA GLY A 132 -10.38 19.34 12.76
C GLY A 132 -9.59 18.17 12.17
N GLY A 133 -8.53 17.75 12.86
CA GLY A 133 -7.64 16.63 12.50
C GLY A 133 -7.33 15.74 13.70
N GLY A 134 -6.40 14.80 13.56
CA GLY A 134 -5.78 14.06 14.66
C GLY A 134 -6.73 13.41 15.68
N GLY A 135 -7.89 12.86 15.24
CA GLY A 135 -8.88 12.24 16.13
C GLY A 135 -10.09 13.12 16.47
N SER A 136 -10.29 14.26 15.77
CA SER A 136 -11.46 15.14 15.93
C SER A 136 -12.80 14.42 15.72
N THR A 137 -12.79 13.21 15.14
CA THR A 137 -13.99 12.39 14.90
C THR A 137 -14.25 11.35 16.00
N GLY A 138 -13.52 11.40 17.12
CA GLY A 138 -13.62 10.42 18.22
C GLY A 138 -12.84 9.13 17.96
N LYS A 139 -12.58 8.36 19.01
CA LYS A 139 -11.87 7.08 18.95
C LYS A 139 -12.81 5.89 18.73
N MET A 140 -14.08 6.03 19.15
CA MET A 140 -15.08 4.97 19.10
C MET A 140 -16.20 5.36 18.15
N VAL A 141 -16.79 4.40 17.47
CA VAL A 141 -17.90 4.62 16.51
C VAL A 141 -19.14 5.16 17.25
N GLU A 142 -19.35 4.73 18.49
CA GLU A 142 -20.49 5.12 19.34
C GLU A 142 -20.49 6.61 19.69
N ASP A 143 -19.32 7.24 19.79
CA ASP A 143 -19.20 8.68 20.15
C ASP A 143 -19.90 9.60 19.14
N ARG A 144 -20.06 9.15 17.88
CA ARG A 144 -20.72 9.92 16.82
C ARG A 144 -22.20 9.61 16.65
N ILE A 145 -22.58 8.36 16.83
CA ILE A 145 -23.96 7.93 16.66
C ILE A 145 -24.83 8.53 17.77
N LEU A 146 -24.33 8.56 19.01
CA LEU A 146 -25.03 9.14 20.14
C LEU A 146 -25.17 10.65 20.06
N ALA A 147 -24.15 11.37 19.55
CA ALA A 147 -24.18 12.83 19.40
C ALA A 147 -25.18 13.30 18.32
N ASN A 148 -25.39 12.51 17.25
CA ASN A 148 -26.24 12.90 16.14
C ASN A 148 -27.70 12.42 16.22
N LEU A 149 -28.01 11.45 17.08
CA LEU A 149 -29.34 10.85 17.12
C LEU A 149 -30.24 11.36 18.26
N GLY A 150 -29.71 12.20 19.19
CA GLY A 150 -30.50 12.92 20.20
C GLY A 150 -31.62 12.10 20.91
N GLY A 151 -31.48 10.78 21.00
CA GLY A 151 -32.52 9.90 21.48
C GLY A 151 -31.98 8.80 22.40
N ASP A 152 -32.81 8.41 23.38
CA ASP A 152 -32.57 7.35 24.33
C ASP A 152 -32.28 6.00 23.67
N PHE A 153 -31.02 5.58 23.72
CA PHE A 153 -30.57 4.26 23.26
C PHE A 153 -30.31 3.29 24.43
N GLU A 154 -31.08 3.36 25.49
CA GLU A 154 -30.98 2.43 26.64
C GLU A 154 -31.21 0.96 26.28
N HIS A 155 -31.61 0.64 25.07
CA HIS A 155 -32.01 -0.71 24.69
C HIS A 155 -31.07 -1.44 23.71
N ILE A 156 -29.94 -0.84 23.27
CA ILE A 156 -28.97 -1.54 22.44
C ILE A 156 -27.87 -2.11 23.32
N LYS A 157 -28.12 -3.30 23.90
CA LYS A 157 -27.05 -4.09 24.53
C LYS A 157 -26.16 -4.66 23.42
N PRO A 158 -24.79 -4.57 23.53
CA PRO A 158 -23.90 -5.26 22.61
C PRO A 158 -24.21 -6.76 22.69
N GLN A 159 -24.65 -7.35 21.59
CA GLN A 159 -24.62 -8.80 21.43
C GLN A 159 -23.15 -9.19 21.29
N GLY A 160 -22.68 -9.99 22.27
CA GLY A 160 -21.30 -10.38 22.44
C GLY A 160 -20.64 -10.88 21.15
N ASP A 161 -19.36 -10.60 21.10
CA ASP A 161 -18.28 -11.09 20.25
C ASP A 161 -18.67 -12.04 19.10
N LYS A 162 -19.02 -11.48 17.95
CA LYS A 162 -18.85 -12.16 16.67
C LYS A 162 -17.77 -11.42 15.89
N VAL A 163 -16.55 -11.86 16.09
CA VAL A 163 -15.41 -11.56 15.21
C VAL A 163 -15.75 -12.06 13.82
N TYR A 164 -16.01 -11.17 12.88
CA TYR A 164 -16.04 -11.50 11.47
C TYR A 164 -14.60 -11.53 10.97
N ALA A 165 -13.97 -12.70 11.07
CA ALA A 165 -12.81 -13.04 10.27
C ALA A 165 -13.29 -13.44 8.87
N LYS A 166 -12.97 -12.65 7.86
CA LYS A 166 -12.77 -13.08 6.47
C LYS A 166 -11.78 -12.16 5.80
#